data_5f17824cc7ebea65b52a7e3c9153eefa
#
_entry.id   5f17824cc7ebea65b52a7e3c9153eefa
#
_cell.length_a   1.000
_cell.length_b   1.000
_cell.length_c   1.000
_cell.angle_alpha   90.00
_cell.angle_beta   90.00
_cell.angle_gamma   90.00
#
_symmetry.space_group_name_H-M   'P 1'
#
loop_
_entity.id
_entity.type
_entity.pdbx_description
1 polymer ?
#
loop_
_entity_poly.entity_id
_entity_poly.type
_entity_poly.pdbx_seq_one_letter_code
_entity_poly.pdbx_strand_id
1 'polypeptide(L)'
;MDLRSLNYFTVVAEELNFTRAAQRLNMSQPPLSNQIRNLEEELGTQLFVRGGRSLQLTEAGLLLYRRAEQLLDLAERTREEVSSFAMGLSGTLCLGSVAGLAAFLSGRWLAGFREEYPLVRFEIANGSSDDISDQILRGYYELGVIAAPYDSEHLEGIPVGDEPWCAIFSENHPLAAQPGEPLPLKELAGYPLIVPHRSSRIDEIRSWFRLVGAEPNIVGEHSNFLDVLAMAHANVGVSIFPQTTPAPMPGMVSRRIVEPSRQAQYLLVHKRDATMSELSQAFLDYVQDDLQAHPADFLEE
;
A
#
# COMPACT_ATOMS: atom_id res chain seq x y z
N MET A 1 24.91 11.14 -16.37
CA MET A 1 24.19 10.02 -15.73
C MET A 1 23.17 9.47 -16.73
N ASP A 2 23.22 8.18 -17.03
CA ASP A 2 22.28 7.49 -17.92
C ASP A 2 21.74 6.22 -17.27
N LEU A 3 20.71 5.59 -17.86
CA LEU A 3 20.08 4.39 -17.32
C LEU A 3 21.05 3.21 -17.17
N ARG A 4 22.06 3.14 -18.02
CA ARG A 4 23.07 2.07 -17.95
C ARG A 4 23.98 2.23 -16.74
N SER A 5 24.41 3.45 -16.47
CA SER A 5 25.24 3.74 -15.28
C SER A 5 24.44 3.57 -13.99
N LEU A 6 23.14 3.92 -13.98
CA LEU A 6 22.25 3.64 -12.86
C LEU A 6 22.08 2.14 -12.63
N ASN A 7 21.87 1.34 -13.68
CA ASN A 7 21.77 -0.12 -13.55
C ASN A 7 23.07 -0.74 -13.01
N TYR A 8 24.23 -0.29 -13.48
CA TYR A 8 25.50 -0.75 -12.95
C TYR A 8 25.65 -0.42 -11.46
N PHE A 9 25.26 0.80 -11.08
CA PHE A 9 25.31 1.23 -9.69
C PHE A 9 24.36 0.40 -8.81
N THR A 10 23.12 0.16 -9.24
CA THR A 10 22.11 -0.63 -8.51
C THR A 10 22.62 -2.04 -8.25
N VAL A 11 23.15 -2.72 -9.28
CA VAL A 11 23.69 -4.08 -9.13
C VAL A 11 24.89 -4.12 -8.17
N VAL A 12 25.78 -3.10 -8.18
CA VAL A 12 26.91 -3.03 -7.22
C VAL A 12 26.38 -2.77 -5.82
N ALA A 13 25.34 -1.97 -5.66
CA ALA A 13 24.70 -1.67 -4.37
C ALA A 13 24.03 -2.90 -3.75
N GLU A 14 23.38 -3.73 -4.54
CA GLU A 14 22.77 -4.99 -4.11
C GLU A 14 23.80 -6.03 -3.69
N GLU A 15 24.84 -6.22 -4.52
CA GLU A 15 25.88 -7.23 -4.28
C GLU A 15 26.86 -6.81 -3.19
N LEU A 16 27.02 -5.52 -2.92
CA LEU A 16 28.07 -4.96 -2.06
C LEU A 16 29.45 -5.55 -2.34
N ASN A 17 29.70 -5.94 -3.60
CA ASN A 17 30.91 -6.59 -4.08
C ASN A 17 31.08 -6.40 -5.59
N PHE A 18 32.09 -5.66 -6.00
CA PHE A 18 32.36 -5.38 -7.42
C PHE A 18 32.60 -6.63 -8.28
N THR A 19 33.18 -7.69 -7.73
CA THR A 19 33.46 -8.91 -8.50
C THR A 19 32.16 -9.68 -8.77
N ARG A 20 31.31 -9.84 -7.77
CA ARG A 20 29.99 -10.48 -7.93
C ARG A 20 29.07 -9.66 -8.84
N ALA A 21 29.04 -8.35 -8.64
CA ALA A 21 28.28 -7.45 -9.50
C ALA A 21 28.73 -7.55 -10.98
N ALA A 22 30.02 -7.58 -11.24
CA ALA A 22 30.56 -7.74 -12.59
C ALA A 22 30.17 -9.10 -13.19
N GLN A 23 30.21 -10.18 -12.42
CA GLN A 23 29.73 -11.51 -12.85
C GLN A 23 28.24 -11.48 -13.20
N ARG A 24 27.40 -10.87 -12.36
CA ARG A 24 25.95 -10.73 -12.61
C ARG A 24 25.65 -9.89 -13.87
N LEU A 25 26.48 -8.89 -14.14
CA LEU A 25 26.39 -8.04 -15.32
C LEU A 25 27.06 -8.63 -16.58
N ASN A 26 27.61 -9.85 -16.49
CA ASN A 26 28.37 -10.50 -17.57
C ASN A 26 29.52 -9.63 -18.11
N MET A 27 30.26 -8.97 -17.22
CA MET A 27 31.38 -8.12 -17.57
C MET A 27 32.56 -8.34 -16.62
N SER A 28 33.75 -7.79 -16.98
CA SER A 28 34.91 -7.82 -16.07
C SER A 28 34.82 -6.68 -15.03
N GLN A 29 35.43 -6.88 -13.87
CA GLN A 29 35.40 -5.93 -12.76
C GLN A 29 36.04 -4.54 -13.06
N PRO A 30 37.18 -4.43 -13.80
CA PRO A 30 37.77 -3.12 -14.05
C PRO A 30 36.89 -2.11 -14.75
N PRO A 31 36.18 -2.44 -15.87
CA PRO A 31 35.27 -1.50 -16.51
C PRO A 31 34.07 -1.12 -15.60
N LEU A 32 33.53 -2.05 -14.81
CA LEU A 32 32.46 -1.73 -13.85
C LEU A 32 32.93 -0.71 -12.81
N SER A 33 34.12 -0.94 -12.22
CA SER A 33 34.68 0.00 -11.23
C SER A 33 34.93 1.39 -11.83
N ASN A 34 35.34 1.47 -13.11
CA ASN A 34 35.53 2.74 -13.80
C ASN A 34 34.17 3.44 -14.04
N GLN A 35 33.12 2.71 -14.43
CA GLN A 35 31.79 3.28 -14.62
C GLN A 35 31.24 3.87 -13.30
N ILE A 36 31.39 3.17 -12.20
CA ILE A 36 30.98 3.70 -10.89
C ILE A 36 31.79 4.93 -10.50
N ARG A 37 33.10 4.93 -10.74
CA ARG A 37 33.94 6.11 -10.47
C ARG A 37 33.51 7.32 -11.32
N ASN A 38 33.25 7.11 -12.62
CA ASN A 38 32.77 8.17 -13.50
C ASN A 38 31.41 8.74 -13.02
N LEU A 39 30.53 7.89 -12.53
CA LEU A 39 29.24 8.31 -11.95
C LEU A 39 29.46 9.11 -10.65
N GLU A 40 30.39 8.70 -9.76
CA GLU A 40 30.76 9.45 -8.57
C GLU A 40 31.37 10.83 -8.91
N GLU A 41 32.24 10.88 -9.95
CA GLU A 41 32.82 12.12 -10.45
C GLU A 41 31.76 13.07 -11.04
N GLU A 42 30.85 12.54 -11.84
CA GLU A 42 29.75 13.32 -12.43
C GLU A 42 28.81 13.91 -11.35
N LEU A 43 28.51 13.14 -10.32
CA LEU A 43 27.64 13.57 -9.20
C LEU A 43 28.39 14.39 -8.14
N GLY A 44 29.72 14.47 -8.22
CA GLY A 44 30.55 15.21 -7.27
C GLY A 44 30.56 14.63 -5.86
N THR A 45 30.17 13.36 -5.68
CA THR A 45 30.12 12.72 -4.37
C THR A 45 30.44 11.23 -4.47
N GLN A 46 30.98 10.67 -3.40
CA GLN A 46 31.20 9.23 -3.30
C GLN A 46 29.89 8.52 -2.95
N LEU A 47 29.60 7.43 -3.65
CA LEU A 47 28.43 6.59 -3.45
C LEU A 47 28.73 5.37 -2.59
N PHE A 48 30.01 4.96 -2.55
CA PHE A 48 30.48 3.83 -1.78
C PHE A 48 31.62 4.21 -0.84
N VAL A 49 31.59 3.66 0.37
CA VAL A 49 32.72 3.68 1.31
C VAL A 49 33.66 2.56 0.90
N ARG A 50 34.94 2.94 0.54
CA ARG A 50 36.01 2.03 0.16
C ARG A 50 37.02 2.00 1.30
N GLY A 51 37.47 0.85 1.78
CA GLY A 51 38.54 0.76 2.76
C GLY A 51 38.25 -0.08 4.00
N GLY A 52 37.14 -0.80 4.06
CA GLY A 52 36.82 -1.77 5.09
C GLY A 52 36.84 -3.23 4.60
N ARG A 53 36.43 -4.17 5.46
CA ARG A 53 36.24 -5.59 5.11
C ARG A 53 35.07 -5.83 4.15
N SER A 54 34.18 -4.85 3.96
CA SER A 54 33.00 -4.91 3.06
C SER A 54 32.75 -3.55 2.40
N LEU A 55 32.28 -3.56 1.19
CA LEU A 55 31.75 -2.38 0.49
C LEU A 55 30.44 -1.93 1.18
N GLN A 56 30.25 -0.64 1.38
CA GLN A 56 29.05 -0.07 1.98
C GLN A 56 28.60 1.16 1.19
N LEU A 57 27.29 1.43 1.16
CA LEU A 57 26.76 2.66 0.59
C LEU A 57 26.98 3.83 1.54
N THR A 58 27.28 5.01 0.97
CA THR A 58 27.18 6.29 1.69
C THR A 58 25.72 6.72 1.81
N GLU A 59 25.42 7.80 2.54
CA GLU A 59 24.07 8.40 2.55
C GLU A 59 23.63 8.84 1.14
N ALA A 60 24.57 9.43 0.37
CA ALA A 60 24.32 9.77 -1.04
C ALA A 60 24.07 8.53 -1.90
N GLY A 61 24.82 7.44 -1.64
CA GLY A 61 24.61 6.15 -2.29
C GLY A 61 23.25 5.55 -1.97
N LEU A 62 22.80 5.60 -0.71
CA LEU A 62 21.47 5.15 -0.33
C LEU A 62 20.33 5.97 -0.98
N LEU A 63 20.54 7.29 -1.09
CA LEU A 63 19.60 8.16 -1.79
C LEU A 63 19.56 7.80 -3.28
N LEU A 64 20.73 7.70 -3.92
CA LEU A 64 20.80 7.35 -5.35
C LEU A 64 20.24 5.95 -5.61
N TYR A 65 20.47 4.97 -4.74
CA TYR A 65 19.93 3.62 -4.89
C TYR A 65 18.41 3.63 -5.02
N ARG A 66 17.73 4.26 -4.07
CA ARG A 66 16.27 4.41 -4.11
C ARG A 66 15.77 5.11 -5.37
N ARG A 67 16.48 6.15 -5.84
CA ARG A 67 16.09 6.89 -7.06
C ARG A 67 16.42 6.14 -8.33
N ALA A 68 17.51 5.38 -8.33
CA ALA A 68 17.91 4.57 -9.49
C ALA A 68 16.91 3.44 -9.75
N GLU A 69 16.46 2.72 -8.71
CA GLU A 69 15.41 1.71 -8.83
C GLU A 69 14.15 2.31 -9.48
N GLN A 70 13.74 3.49 -9.04
CA GLN A 70 12.59 4.20 -9.58
C GLN A 70 12.72 4.55 -11.05
N LEU A 71 13.87 5.10 -11.43
CA LEU A 71 14.14 5.51 -12.82
C LEU A 71 14.25 4.31 -13.75
N LEU A 72 14.85 3.22 -13.29
CA LEU A 72 14.98 1.99 -14.07
C LEU A 72 13.61 1.31 -14.29
N ASP A 73 12.79 1.24 -13.25
CA ASP A 73 11.44 0.70 -13.31
C ASP A 73 10.53 1.54 -14.25
N LEU A 74 10.56 2.87 -14.10
CA LEU A 74 9.83 3.77 -15.00
C LEU A 74 10.27 3.60 -16.47
N ALA A 75 11.59 3.47 -16.72
CA ALA A 75 12.10 3.28 -18.07
C ALA A 75 11.66 1.94 -18.67
N GLU A 76 11.59 0.87 -17.88
CA GLU A 76 11.12 -0.43 -18.35
C GLU A 76 9.62 -0.41 -18.65
N ARG A 77 8.81 0.16 -17.76
CA ARG A 77 7.37 0.38 -18.01
C ARG A 77 7.13 1.20 -19.28
N THR A 78 7.83 2.32 -19.44
CA THR A 78 7.72 3.15 -20.65
C THR A 78 8.04 2.35 -21.90
N ARG A 79 9.05 1.47 -21.86
CA ARG A 79 9.40 0.61 -22.99
C ARG A 79 8.30 -0.41 -23.31
N GLU A 80 7.72 -1.04 -22.27
CA GLU A 80 6.60 -1.97 -22.41
C GLU A 80 5.38 -1.26 -23.00
N GLU A 81 4.99 -0.10 -22.47
CA GLU A 81 3.87 0.71 -22.96
C GLU A 81 4.02 1.10 -24.44
N VAL A 82 5.18 1.63 -24.81
CA VAL A 82 5.44 2.00 -26.21
C VAL A 82 5.46 0.79 -27.14
N SER A 83 5.98 -0.36 -26.69
CA SER A 83 6.02 -1.58 -27.51
C SER A 83 4.65 -2.23 -27.67
N SER A 84 3.76 -2.07 -26.70
CA SER A 84 2.41 -2.65 -26.68
C SER A 84 1.39 -1.87 -27.52
N PHE A 85 1.68 -0.62 -27.89
CA PHE A 85 0.80 0.26 -28.67
C PHE A 85 0.27 -0.35 -29.99
N ALA A 86 0.94 -1.38 -30.51
CA ALA A 86 0.56 -2.06 -31.73
C ALA A 86 -0.30 -3.33 -31.53
N MET A 87 -0.50 -3.81 -30.30
CA MET A 87 -1.08 -5.13 -30.00
C MET A 87 -2.40 -5.09 -29.21
N GLY A 88 -2.98 -3.91 -28.99
CA GLY A 88 -4.12 -3.71 -28.11
C GLY A 88 -3.70 -3.44 -26.66
N LEU A 89 -4.67 -3.18 -25.76
CA LEU A 89 -4.39 -2.83 -24.38
C LEU A 89 -3.61 -3.95 -23.67
N SER A 90 -2.39 -3.65 -23.29
CA SER A 90 -1.44 -4.60 -22.66
C SER A 90 -0.47 -3.83 -21.76
N GLY A 91 0.35 -4.53 -21.00
CA GLY A 91 1.29 -3.93 -20.05
C GLY A 91 1.03 -4.38 -18.61
N THR A 92 1.62 -3.68 -17.65
CA THR A 92 1.46 -3.97 -16.23
C THR A 92 0.72 -2.83 -15.53
N LEU A 93 -0.50 -3.12 -15.07
CA LEU A 93 -1.27 -2.21 -14.22
C LEU A 93 -0.74 -2.27 -12.79
N CYS A 94 -0.19 -1.17 -12.29
CA CYS A 94 0.28 -1.05 -10.91
C CYS A 94 -0.80 -0.36 -10.06
N LEU A 95 -1.33 -1.08 -9.07
CA LEU A 95 -2.40 -0.59 -8.20
C LEU A 95 -1.93 -0.58 -6.73
N GLY A 96 -1.96 0.58 -6.10
CA GLY A 96 -1.84 0.66 -4.64
C GLY A 96 -3.15 0.22 -3.98
N SER A 97 -3.10 -0.54 -2.88
CA SER A 97 -4.31 -0.94 -2.16
C SER A 97 -4.09 -1.01 -0.67
N VAL A 98 -4.96 -0.38 0.11
CA VAL A 98 -5.00 -0.61 1.56
C VAL A 98 -5.63 -1.98 1.85
N ALA A 99 -5.43 -2.47 3.08
CA ALA A 99 -6.11 -3.67 3.56
C ALA A 99 -7.62 -3.40 3.77
N GLY A 100 -8.40 -4.47 3.92
CA GLY A 100 -9.84 -4.39 4.13
C GLY A 100 -10.64 -4.56 2.84
N LEU A 101 -11.78 -3.89 2.74
CA LEU A 101 -12.67 -3.90 1.56
C LEU A 101 -11.90 -3.60 0.27
N ALA A 102 -10.94 -2.68 0.32
CA ALA A 102 -10.12 -2.32 -0.83
C ALA A 102 -9.47 -3.52 -1.53
N ALA A 103 -8.97 -4.48 -0.74
CA ALA A 103 -8.34 -5.68 -1.30
C ALA A 103 -9.34 -6.58 -2.07
N PHE A 104 -10.56 -6.72 -1.54
CA PHE A 104 -11.63 -7.51 -2.19
C PHE A 104 -12.13 -6.82 -3.46
N LEU A 105 -12.37 -5.50 -3.40
CA LEU A 105 -12.75 -4.69 -4.55
C LEU A 105 -11.69 -4.77 -5.66
N SER A 106 -10.43 -4.57 -5.31
CA SER A 106 -9.33 -4.67 -6.27
C SER A 106 -9.27 -6.06 -6.92
N GLY A 107 -9.42 -7.13 -6.12
CA GLY A 107 -9.44 -8.49 -6.65
C GLY A 107 -10.59 -8.75 -7.64
N ARG A 108 -11.79 -8.27 -7.32
CA ARG A 108 -12.97 -8.38 -8.19
C ARG A 108 -12.78 -7.62 -9.51
N TRP A 109 -12.38 -6.37 -9.45
CA TRP A 109 -12.16 -5.55 -10.64
C TRP A 109 -11.05 -6.11 -11.53
N LEU A 110 -9.94 -6.56 -10.94
CA LEU A 110 -8.85 -7.15 -11.70
C LEU A 110 -9.26 -8.48 -12.35
N ALA A 111 -10.11 -9.27 -11.71
CA ALA A 111 -10.63 -10.50 -12.31
C ALA A 111 -11.44 -10.19 -13.58
N GLY A 112 -12.44 -9.30 -13.51
CA GLY A 112 -13.25 -8.95 -14.67
C GLY A 112 -12.47 -8.16 -15.72
N PHE A 113 -11.60 -7.23 -15.32
CA PHE A 113 -10.77 -6.48 -16.26
C PHE A 113 -9.84 -7.39 -17.08
N ARG A 114 -9.29 -8.46 -16.47
CA ARG A 114 -8.48 -9.45 -17.19
C ARG A 114 -9.27 -10.34 -18.14
N GLU A 115 -10.56 -10.54 -17.91
CA GLU A 115 -11.41 -11.24 -18.88
C GLU A 115 -11.55 -10.42 -20.16
N GLU A 116 -11.65 -9.08 -20.04
CA GLU A 116 -11.75 -8.16 -21.16
C GLU A 116 -10.38 -7.89 -21.82
N TYR A 117 -9.33 -7.78 -21.02
CA TYR A 117 -7.96 -7.48 -21.48
C TYR A 117 -6.95 -8.55 -21.05
N PRO A 118 -6.95 -9.74 -21.66
CA PRO A 118 -6.17 -10.90 -21.19
C PRO A 118 -4.64 -10.73 -21.30
N LEU A 119 -4.15 -9.75 -22.04
CA LEU A 119 -2.72 -9.43 -22.14
C LEU A 119 -2.23 -8.51 -21.01
N VAL A 120 -3.12 -7.96 -20.20
CA VAL A 120 -2.76 -7.12 -19.06
C VAL A 120 -2.24 -7.98 -17.92
N ARG A 121 -1.09 -7.58 -17.40
CA ARG A 121 -0.55 -8.03 -16.11
C ARG A 121 -0.90 -6.99 -15.05
N PHE A 122 -0.85 -7.38 -13.80
CA PHE A 122 -1.07 -6.45 -12.69
C PHE A 122 -0.08 -6.69 -11.56
N GLU A 123 0.22 -5.61 -10.86
CA GLU A 123 1.00 -5.59 -9.63
C GLU A 123 0.21 -4.84 -8.57
N ILE A 124 0.01 -5.46 -7.40
CA ILE A 124 -0.68 -4.84 -6.27
C ILE A 124 0.33 -4.56 -5.17
N ALA A 125 0.47 -3.30 -4.82
CA ALA A 125 1.28 -2.88 -3.69
C ALA A 125 0.39 -2.55 -2.48
N ASN A 126 0.71 -3.16 -1.34
CA ASN A 126 0.00 -2.92 -0.08
C ASN A 126 0.71 -1.86 0.77
N GLY A 127 -0.07 -0.99 1.40
CA GLY A 127 0.45 0.05 2.27
C GLY A 127 -0.63 0.76 3.06
N SER A 128 -0.27 1.75 3.88
CA SER A 128 -1.23 2.67 4.45
C SER A 128 -1.77 3.64 3.39
N SER A 129 -2.91 4.31 3.67
CA SER A 129 -3.41 5.34 2.75
C SER A 129 -2.40 6.44 2.48
N ASP A 130 -1.59 6.81 3.49
CA ASP A 130 -0.57 7.85 3.34
C ASP A 130 0.60 7.36 2.47
N ASP A 131 1.04 6.12 2.63
CA ASP A 131 2.09 5.52 1.79
C ASP A 131 1.65 5.44 0.33
N ILE A 132 0.43 4.94 0.07
CA ILE A 132 -0.12 4.83 -1.28
C ILE A 132 -0.30 6.20 -1.91
N SER A 133 -0.84 7.18 -1.17
CA SER A 133 -0.98 8.57 -1.64
C SER A 133 0.37 9.18 -2.01
N ASP A 134 1.39 9.01 -1.17
CA ASP A 134 2.74 9.49 -1.46
C ASP A 134 3.33 8.84 -2.71
N GLN A 135 3.12 7.54 -2.91
CA GLN A 135 3.57 6.83 -4.10
C GLN A 135 2.86 7.32 -5.37
N ILE A 136 1.54 7.60 -5.30
CA ILE A 136 0.78 8.19 -6.43
C ILE A 136 1.30 9.59 -6.75
N LEU A 137 1.48 10.44 -5.75
CA LEU A 137 1.98 11.80 -5.95
C LEU A 137 3.39 11.83 -6.56
N ARG A 138 4.21 10.84 -6.26
CA ARG A 138 5.55 10.66 -6.83
C ARG A 138 5.56 9.95 -8.19
N GLY A 139 4.41 9.45 -8.66
CA GLY A 139 4.27 8.79 -9.95
C GLY A 139 4.73 7.33 -10.01
N TYR A 140 4.80 6.63 -8.85
CA TYR A 140 5.05 5.18 -8.82
C TYR A 140 3.83 4.36 -9.20
N TYR A 141 2.66 4.80 -8.73
CA TYR A 141 1.38 4.28 -9.12
C TYR A 141 0.57 5.41 -9.75
N GLU A 142 -0.28 5.08 -10.69
CA GLU A 142 -1.24 6.05 -11.23
C GLU A 142 -2.57 5.95 -10.50
N LEU A 143 -2.89 4.77 -9.95
CA LEU A 143 -4.13 4.46 -9.28
C LEU A 143 -3.88 3.80 -7.93
N GLY A 144 -4.80 4.03 -6.99
CA GLY A 144 -4.76 3.36 -5.70
C GLY A 144 -6.12 3.37 -5.00
N VAL A 145 -6.42 2.30 -4.27
CA VAL A 145 -7.60 2.25 -3.40
C VAL A 145 -7.17 2.55 -1.98
N ILE A 146 -7.66 3.65 -1.43
CA ILE A 146 -7.29 4.14 -0.09
C ILE A 146 -8.53 4.36 0.78
N ALA A 147 -8.32 4.46 2.10
CA ALA A 147 -9.36 4.84 3.05
C ALA A 147 -9.23 6.33 3.42
N ALA A 148 -10.36 7.05 3.44
CA ALA A 148 -10.43 8.43 3.91
C ALA A 148 -9.99 8.56 5.39
N PRO A 149 -9.51 9.73 5.85
CA PRO A 149 -9.33 10.96 5.08
C PRO A 149 -8.12 10.91 4.16
N TYR A 150 -8.12 11.71 3.09
CA TYR A 150 -7.03 11.79 2.12
C TYR A 150 -6.81 13.24 1.69
N ASP A 151 -5.70 13.51 1.03
CA ASP A 151 -5.37 14.82 0.48
C ASP A 151 -6.15 15.10 -0.82
N SER A 152 -7.34 15.68 -0.68
CA SER A 152 -8.19 16.04 -1.82
C SER A 152 -7.71 17.26 -2.62
N GLU A 153 -6.67 17.95 -2.16
CA GLU A 153 -6.05 19.04 -2.92
C GLU A 153 -5.21 18.49 -4.07
N HIS A 154 -4.48 17.41 -3.84
CA HIS A 154 -3.55 16.82 -4.82
C HIS A 154 -4.06 15.52 -5.46
N LEU A 155 -5.01 14.85 -4.84
CA LEU A 155 -5.62 13.61 -5.33
C LEU A 155 -7.09 13.85 -5.69
N GLU A 156 -7.53 13.17 -6.73
CA GLU A 156 -8.94 13.02 -7.09
C GLU A 156 -9.37 11.61 -6.77
N GLY A 157 -10.56 11.44 -6.15
CA GLY A 157 -11.02 10.16 -5.67
C GLY A 157 -12.48 9.88 -6.00
N ILE A 158 -12.77 8.65 -6.42
CA ILE A 158 -14.11 8.13 -6.66
C ILE A 158 -14.46 7.24 -5.47
N PRO A 159 -15.56 7.51 -4.73
CA PRO A 159 -16.02 6.63 -3.67
C PRO A 159 -16.35 5.24 -4.22
N VAL A 160 -15.80 4.19 -3.59
CA VAL A 160 -15.96 2.80 -4.06
C VAL A 160 -16.61 1.88 -3.03
N GLY A 161 -16.87 2.37 -1.83
CA GLY A 161 -17.57 1.65 -0.79
C GLY A 161 -17.21 2.13 0.61
N ASP A 162 -17.93 1.63 1.58
CA ASP A 162 -17.71 1.92 2.99
C ASP A 162 -17.98 0.69 3.87
N GLU A 163 -17.30 0.61 4.99
CA GLU A 163 -17.40 -0.47 5.97
C GLU A 163 -17.60 0.08 7.37
N PRO A 164 -18.42 -0.57 8.22
CA PRO A 164 -18.50 -0.19 9.62
C PRO A 164 -17.20 -0.52 10.35
N TRP A 165 -16.87 0.28 11.36
CA TRP A 165 -15.78 -0.04 12.28
C TRP A 165 -16.17 -1.13 13.25
N CYS A 166 -15.26 -2.05 13.49
CA CYS A 166 -15.42 -3.20 14.38
C CYS A 166 -14.33 -3.28 15.43
N ALA A 167 -14.67 -3.92 16.53
CA ALA A 167 -13.74 -4.42 17.53
C ALA A 167 -13.49 -5.90 17.27
N ILE A 168 -12.23 -6.28 17.10
CA ILE A 168 -11.78 -7.65 16.81
C ILE A 168 -10.96 -8.14 17.99
N PHE A 169 -11.32 -9.31 18.53
CA PHE A 169 -10.69 -9.89 19.73
C PHE A 169 -10.82 -11.42 19.74
N SER A 170 -10.09 -12.08 20.64
CA SER A 170 -10.16 -13.53 20.84
C SER A 170 -11.56 -13.97 21.29
N GLU A 171 -11.99 -15.17 20.90
CA GLU A 171 -13.21 -15.80 21.40
C GLU A 171 -13.21 -16.01 22.92
N ASN A 172 -12.02 -16.02 23.55
CA ASN A 172 -11.85 -16.11 24.99
C ASN A 172 -11.90 -14.75 25.70
N HIS A 173 -12.06 -13.65 24.97
CA HIS A 173 -12.15 -12.31 25.54
C HIS A 173 -13.51 -12.10 26.21
N PRO A 174 -13.62 -11.35 27.33
CA PRO A 174 -14.91 -11.10 28.01
C PRO A 174 -16.01 -10.53 27.12
N LEU A 175 -15.65 -9.72 26.12
CA LEU A 175 -16.58 -9.16 25.14
C LEU A 175 -17.16 -10.21 24.17
N ALA A 176 -16.61 -11.42 24.14
CA ALA A 176 -17.10 -12.51 23.28
C ALA A 176 -18.36 -13.20 23.82
N ALA A 177 -18.77 -12.89 25.04
CA ALA A 177 -19.98 -13.46 25.65
C ALA A 177 -21.29 -13.16 24.90
N GLN A 178 -21.28 -12.12 24.05
CA GLN A 178 -22.40 -11.71 23.22
C GLN A 178 -21.95 -11.57 21.75
N PRO A 179 -21.63 -12.67 21.07
CA PRO A 179 -21.17 -12.61 19.69
C PRO A 179 -22.30 -12.13 18.77
N GLY A 180 -21.95 -11.26 17.79
CA GLY A 180 -22.92 -10.71 16.82
C GLY A 180 -23.71 -9.49 17.32
N GLU A 181 -23.79 -9.23 18.63
CA GLU A 181 -24.42 -8.01 19.14
C GLU A 181 -23.52 -6.79 18.89
N PRO A 182 -24.09 -5.64 18.50
CA PRO A 182 -23.37 -4.38 18.40
C PRO A 182 -22.68 -4.05 19.74
N LEU A 183 -21.51 -3.41 19.65
CA LEU A 183 -20.68 -3.07 20.82
C LEU A 183 -20.65 -1.54 20.98
N PRO A 184 -21.27 -0.98 22.03
CA PRO A 184 -21.15 0.44 22.33
C PRO A 184 -19.67 0.83 22.55
N LEU A 185 -19.23 1.89 21.88
CA LEU A 185 -17.83 2.34 21.93
C LEU A 185 -17.35 2.55 23.38
N LYS A 186 -18.23 3.03 24.26
CA LYS A 186 -17.90 3.31 25.65
C LYS A 186 -17.42 2.07 26.42
N GLU A 187 -17.90 0.88 26.06
CA GLU A 187 -17.48 -0.37 26.70
C GLU A 187 -16.02 -0.71 26.40
N LEU A 188 -15.48 -0.24 25.26
CA LEU A 188 -14.09 -0.44 24.91
C LEU A 188 -13.10 0.34 25.77
N ALA A 189 -13.52 1.40 26.46
CA ALA A 189 -12.64 2.21 27.31
C ALA A 189 -12.03 1.43 28.48
N GLY A 190 -12.66 0.31 28.89
CA GLY A 190 -12.16 -0.58 29.94
C GLY A 190 -11.08 -1.58 29.51
N TYR A 191 -10.74 -1.63 28.22
CA TYR A 191 -9.86 -2.66 27.68
C TYR A 191 -8.63 -2.06 26.98
N PRO A 192 -7.51 -2.80 26.91
CA PRO A 192 -6.36 -2.43 26.09
C PRO A 192 -6.78 -2.41 24.61
N LEU A 193 -6.52 -1.30 23.92
CA LEU A 193 -6.87 -1.10 22.51
C LEU A 193 -5.64 -1.10 21.63
N ILE A 194 -5.77 -1.71 20.45
CA ILE A 194 -4.80 -1.68 19.38
C ILE A 194 -5.47 -1.00 18.18
N VAL A 195 -4.86 0.07 17.68
CA VAL A 195 -5.48 0.96 16.70
C VAL A 195 -4.59 1.09 15.45
N PRO A 196 -5.13 1.53 14.29
CA PRO A 196 -4.31 1.84 13.13
C PRO A 196 -3.25 2.90 13.45
N HIS A 197 -2.00 2.68 13.02
CA HIS A 197 -0.83 3.51 13.34
C HIS A 197 -0.87 4.91 12.73
N ARG A 198 -1.77 5.16 11.77
CA ARG A 198 -1.94 6.45 11.10
C ARG A 198 -2.40 7.51 12.09
N SER A 199 -1.62 8.60 12.26
CA SER A 199 -1.88 9.62 13.27
C SER A 199 -3.27 10.26 13.13
N SER A 200 -3.71 10.57 11.92
CA SER A 200 -5.05 11.10 11.65
C SER A 200 -6.16 10.14 12.12
N ARG A 201 -5.93 8.84 12.01
CA ARG A 201 -6.87 7.81 12.44
C ARG A 201 -6.88 7.65 13.97
N ILE A 202 -5.74 7.75 14.61
CA ILE A 202 -5.63 7.74 16.08
C ILE A 202 -6.39 8.93 16.66
N ASP A 203 -6.20 10.13 16.10
CA ASP A 203 -6.90 11.33 16.56
C ASP A 203 -8.41 11.25 16.33
N GLU A 204 -8.83 10.64 15.22
CA GLU A 204 -10.24 10.37 14.95
C GLU A 204 -10.83 9.40 15.98
N ILE A 205 -10.19 8.26 16.26
CA ILE A 205 -10.62 7.31 17.29
C ILE A 205 -10.70 7.99 18.66
N ARG A 206 -9.70 8.77 19.04
CA ARG A 206 -9.75 9.56 20.29
C ARG A 206 -10.92 10.53 20.31
N SER A 207 -11.26 11.14 19.16
CA SER A 207 -12.42 12.01 19.06
C SER A 207 -13.74 11.27 19.30
N TRP A 208 -13.86 10.01 18.83
CA TRP A 208 -15.05 9.19 19.09
C TRP A 208 -15.23 8.89 20.57
N PHE A 209 -14.16 8.55 21.28
CA PHE A 209 -14.22 8.31 22.74
C PHE A 209 -14.60 9.58 23.51
N ARG A 210 -14.10 10.74 23.12
CA ARG A 210 -14.51 12.02 23.73
C ARG A 210 -15.99 12.30 23.59
N LEU A 211 -16.62 11.92 22.47
CA LEU A 211 -18.07 12.10 22.27
C LEU A 211 -18.91 11.29 23.28
N VAL A 212 -18.40 10.16 23.75
CA VAL A 212 -19.07 9.32 24.74
C VAL A 212 -18.58 9.55 26.18
N GLY A 213 -17.77 10.59 26.39
CA GLY A 213 -17.25 10.97 27.71
C GLY A 213 -16.27 9.93 28.27
N ALA A 214 -15.47 9.29 27.43
CA ALA A 214 -14.49 8.29 27.78
C ALA A 214 -13.12 8.57 27.16
N GLU A 215 -12.07 7.90 27.63
CA GLU A 215 -10.73 7.94 27.07
C GLU A 215 -10.31 6.54 26.62
N PRO A 216 -9.70 6.36 25.45
CA PRO A 216 -9.24 5.07 24.98
C PRO A 216 -7.92 4.66 25.68
N ASN A 217 -7.83 3.43 26.13
CA ASN A 217 -6.58 2.85 26.63
C ASN A 217 -5.78 2.25 25.45
N ILE A 218 -5.16 3.09 24.63
CA ILE A 218 -4.36 2.65 23.46
C ILE A 218 -3.02 2.13 23.98
N VAL A 219 -2.78 0.82 23.80
CA VAL A 219 -1.55 0.13 24.21
C VAL A 219 -0.67 -0.28 23.03
N GLY A 220 -1.18 -0.21 21.79
CA GLY A 220 -0.44 -0.59 20.60
C GLY A 220 -1.07 -0.04 19.32
N GLU A 221 -0.28 -0.12 18.26
CA GLU A 221 -0.66 0.30 16.94
C GLU A 221 -0.37 -0.82 15.93
N HIS A 222 -1.13 -0.87 14.85
CA HIS A 222 -0.92 -1.83 13.76
C HIS A 222 -0.86 -1.11 12.40
N SER A 223 -0.12 -1.70 11.47
CA SER A 223 0.03 -1.19 10.10
C SER A 223 -0.69 -2.05 9.06
N ASN A 224 -1.05 -3.30 9.38
CA ASN A 224 -1.69 -4.22 8.44
C ASN A 224 -2.71 -5.12 9.15
N PHE A 225 -3.55 -5.79 8.35
CA PHE A 225 -4.64 -6.64 8.86
C PHE A 225 -4.15 -7.94 9.50
N LEU A 226 -3.02 -8.50 9.07
CA LEU A 226 -2.47 -9.71 9.68
C LEU A 226 -2.00 -9.46 11.12
N ASP A 227 -1.44 -8.28 11.39
CA ASP A 227 -1.08 -7.87 12.75
C ASP A 227 -2.32 -7.75 13.63
N VAL A 228 -3.42 -7.18 13.10
CA VAL A 228 -4.73 -7.13 13.80
C VAL A 228 -5.15 -8.53 14.24
N LEU A 229 -5.13 -9.49 13.31
CA LEU A 229 -5.53 -10.86 13.59
C LEU A 229 -4.60 -11.53 14.60
N ALA A 230 -3.29 -11.40 14.42
CA ALA A 230 -2.30 -12.02 15.30
C ALA A 230 -2.39 -11.50 16.75
N MET A 231 -2.52 -10.18 16.93
CA MET A 231 -2.63 -9.55 18.23
C MET A 231 -3.96 -9.87 18.91
N ALA A 232 -5.06 -9.87 18.17
CA ALA A 232 -6.38 -10.28 18.68
C ALA A 232 -6.38 -11.74 19.10
N HIS A 233 -5.83 -12.64 18.28
CA HIS A 233 -5.73 -14.07 18.61
C HIS A 233 -4.89 -14.32 19.86
N ALA A 234 -3.77 -13.63 20.00
CA ALA A 234 -2.89 -13.71 21.17
C ALA A 234 -3.48 -13.01 22.42
N ASN A 235 -4.66 -12.41 22.32
CA ASN A 235 -5.33 -11.65 23.38
C ASN A 235 -4.46 -10.52 23.96
N VAL A 236 -3.68 -9.85 23.11
CA VAL A 236 -2.87 -8.68 23.47
C VAL A 236 -3.77 -7.48 23.81
N GLY A 237 -4.91 -7.39 23.13
CA GLY A 237 -5.91 -6.35 23.33
C GLY A 237 -7.03 -6.46 22.30
N VAL A 238 -7.93 -5.49 22.31
CA VAL A 238 -9.02 -5.34 21.35
C VAL A 238 -8.51 -4.51 20.17
N SER A 239 -8.48 -5.09 18.98
CA SER A 239 -8.08 -4.37 17.77
C SER A 239 -9.29 -3.64 17.16
N ILE A 240 -9.11 -2.36 16.84
CA ILE A 240 -10.11 -1.55 16.14
C ILE A 240 -9.75 -1.53 14.65
N PHE A 241 -10.62 -2.08 13.81
CA PHE A 241 -10.42 -2.18 12.37
C PHE A 241 -11.77 -2.13 11.63
N PRO A 242 -11.84 -1.66 10.38
CA PRO A 242 -13.04 -1.79 9.57
C PRO A 242 -13.47 -3.25 9.42
N GLN A 243 -14.77 -3.47 9.31
CA GLN A 243 -15.31 -4.82 9.11
C GLN A 243 -14.88 -5.33 7.74
N THR A 244 -13.93 -6.25 7.76
CA THR A 244 -13.51 -6.93 6.53
C THR A 244 -14.29 -8.23 6.42
N THR A 245 -15.05 -8.38 5.36
CA THR A 245 -15.66 -9.67 5.03
C THR A 245 -14.61 -10.59 4.37
N PRO A 246 -14.65 -11.88 4.63
CA PRO A 246 -15.54 -12.66 5.51
C PRO A 246 -15.09 -12.66 6.96
N ALA A 247 -15.89 -13.30 7.80
CA ALA A 247 -15.72 -13.44 9.26
C ALA A 247 -14.26 -13.62 9.70
N PRO A 248 -13.91 -13.18 10.94
CA PRO A 248 -12.59 -13.38 11.51
C PRO A 248 -12.19 -14.86 11.48
N MET A 249 -10.88 -15.12 11.47
CA MET A 249 -10.35 -16.47 11.57
C MET A 249 -10.96 -17.24 12.74
N PRO A 250 -11.02 -18.59 12.69
CA PRO A 250 -11.45 -19.41 13.82
C PRO A 250 -10.74 -18.98 15.12
N GLY A 251 -11.47 -18.91 16.21
CA GLY A 251 -10.95 -18.46 17.51
C GLY A 251 -11.03 -16.94 17.73
N MET A 252 -11.62 -16.19 16.81
CA MET A 252 -11.81 -14.74 16.93
C MET A 252 -13.26 -14.32 16.76
N VAL A 253 -13.59 -13.17 17.34
CA VAL A 253 -14.90 -12.53 17.28
C VAL A 253 -14.72 -11.10 16.79
N SER A 254 -15.60 -10.68 15.88
CA SER A 254 -15.74 -9.29 15.45
C SER A 254 -17.11 -8.79 15.88
N ARG A 255 -17.14 -7.60 16.50
CA ARG A 255 -18.38 -6.90 16.84
C ARG A 255 -18.36 -5.49 16.28
N ARG A 256 -19.45 -5.09 15.62
CA ARG A 256 -19.62 -3.74 15.08
C ARG A 256 -19.65 -2.72 16.21
N ILE A 257 -18.84 -1.67 16.08
CA ILE A 257 -18.83 -0.55 17.04
C ILE A 257 -20.01 0.37 16.75
N VAL A 258 -20.75 0.71 17.79
CA VAL A 258 -21.88 1.63 17.76
C VAL A 258 -21.76 2.69 18.83
N GLU A 259 -22.59 3.75 18.75
CA GLU A 259 -22.65 4.83 19.74
C GLU A 259 -21.29 5.52 19.97
N PRO A 260 -20.71 6.19 18.94
CA PRO A 260 -21.30 6.46 17.62
C PRO A 260 -20.95 5.38 16.60
N SER A 261 -21.89 5.06 15.71
CA SER A 261 -21.58 4.29 14.50
C SER A 261 -20.71 5.13 13.56
N ARG A 262 -19.66 4.52 13.03
CA ARG A 262 -18.73 5.15 12.08
C ARG A 262 -18.46 4.21 10.91
N GLN A 263 -18.21 4.79 9.75
CA GLN A 263 -17.85 4.07 8.52
C GLN A 263 -16.44 4.43 8.11
N ALA A 264 -15.70 3.45 7.60
CA ALA A 264 -14.46 3.67 6.88
C ALA A 264 -14.82 3.77 5.40
N GLN A 265 -14.68 4.94 4.81
CA GLN A 265 -14.94 5.18 3.40
C GLN A 265 -13.71 4.86 2.58
N TYR A 266 -13.88 4.14 1.46
CA TYR A 266 -12.84 3.80 0.50
C TYR A 266 -13.04 4.57 -0.81
N LEU A 267 -11.92 4.95 -1.42
CA LEU A 267 -11.89 5.68 -2.67
C LEU A 267 -10.82 5.07 -3.59
N LEU A 268 -11.16 4.95 -4.86
CA LEU A 268 -10.16 4.80 -5.92
C LEU A 268 -9.64 6.18 -6.26
N VAL A 269 -8.36 6.41 -6.06
CA VAL A 269 -7.73 7.72 -6.21
C VAL A 269 -6.66 7.71 -7.30
N HIS A 270 -6.47 8.87 -7.92
CA HIS A 270 -5.37 9.18 -8.82
C HIS A 270 -4.87 10.60 -8.56
N LYS A 271 -3.70 10.92 -9.11
CA LYS A 271 -3.16 12.28 -9.00
C LYS A 271 -4.01 13.26 -9.81
N ARG A 272 -4.42 14.37 -9.18
CA ARG A 272 -5.18 15.44 -9.83
C ARG A 272 -4.37 16.07 -10.96
N ASP A 273 -5.05 16.39 -12.06
CA ASP A 273 -4.49 17.04 -13.25
C ASP A 273 -3.29 16.30 -13.88
N ALA A 274 -3.06 15.02 -13.57
CA ALA A 274 -2.04 14.20 -14.21
C ALA A 274 -2.62 13.45 -15.42
N THR A 275 -1.82 13.34 -16.46
CA THR A 275 -2.12 12.44 -17.58
C THR A 275 -1.81 11.01 -17.12
N MET A 276 -2.79 10.12 -17.20
CA MET A 276 -2.63 8.69 -16.94
C MET A 276 -2.27 7.94 -18.22
N SER A 277 -1.67 6.77 -18.07
CA SER A 277 -1.49 5.82 -19.16
C SER A 277 -2.85 5.34 -19.69
N GLU A 278 -2.88 4.91 -20.94
CA GLU A 278 -4.10 4.34 -21.56
C GLU A 278 -4.63 3.15 -20.75
N LEU A 279 -3.75 2.33 -20.20
CA LEU A 279 -4.09 1.18 -19.37
C LEU A 279 -4.76 1.60 -18.05
N SER A 280 -4.20 2.58 -17.35
CA SER A 280 -4.77 3.09 -16.10
C SER A 280 -6.10 3.80 -16.32
N GLN A 281 -6.23 4.55 -17.43
CA GLN A 281 -7.49 5.17 -17.80
C GLN A 281 -8.58 4.13 -18.10
N ALA A 282 -8.25 3.11 -18.89
CA ALA A 282 -9.19 2.03 -19.21
C ALA A 282 -9.64 1.27 -17.94
N PHE A 283 -8.72 1.06 -16.99
CA PHE A 283 -9.08 0.43 -15.71
C PHE A 283 -9.97 1.34 -14.86
N LEU A 284 -9.71 2.64 -14.84
CA LEU A 284 -10.55 3.62 -14.14
C LEU A 284 -11.96 3.64 -14.72
N ASP A 285 -12.08 3.68 -16.05
CA ASP A 285 -13.37 3.66 -16.76
C ASP A 285 -14.12 2.36 -16.45
N TYR A 286 -13.44 1.21 -16.52
CA TYR A 286 -14.00 -0.09 -16.14
C TYR A 286 -14.56 -0.11 -14.72
N VAL A 287 -13.83 0.44 -13.75
CA VAL A 287 -14.30 0.50 -12.35
C VAL A 287 -15.51 1.43 -12.23
N GLN A 288 -15.52 2.55 -12.94
CA GLN A 288 -16.69 3.47 -12.94
C GLN A 288 -17.94 2.80 -13.50
N ASP A 289 -17.80 2.04 -14.60
CA ASP A 289 -18.91 1.31 -15.21
C ASP A 289 -19.41 0.20 -14.28
N ASP A 290 -18.51 -0.55 -13.62
CA ASP A 290 -18.87 -1.57 -12.63
C ASP A 290 -19.63 -0.97 -11.43
N LEU A 291 -19.19 0.17 -10.91
CA LEU A 291 -19.88 0.88 -9.82
C LEU A 291 -21.27 1.39 -10.22
N GLN A 292 -21.47 1.78 -11.48
CA GLN A 292 -22.79 2.18 -11.99
C GLN A 292 -23.71 0.98 -12.17
N ALA A 293 -23.17 -0.15 -12.62
CA ALA A 293 -23.93 -1.37 -12.83
C ALA A 293 -24.34 -2.05 -11.51
N HIS A 294 -23.52 -1.92 -10.47
CA HIS A 294 -23.68 -2.59 -9.18
C HIS A 294 -23.60 -1.57 -8.01
N PRO A 295 -24.54 -0.62 -7.91
CA PRO A 295 -24.56 0.33 -6.81
C PRO A 295 -24.98 -0.38 -5.51
N ALA A 296 -24.05 -0.56 -4.57
CA ALA A 296 -24.26 -0.98 -3.19
C ALA A 296 -24.28 -2.48 -2.81
N ASP A 297 -24.04 -3.44 -3.71
CA ASP A 297 -24.10 -4.88 -3.37
C ASP A 297 -22.78 -5.49 -2.85
N PHE A 298 -21.92 -4.71 -2.22
CA PHE A 298 -20.57 -5.18 -1.87
C PHE A 298 -20.43 -6.04 -0.61
N LEU A 299 -21.53 -6.22 0.16
CA LEU A 299 -21.48 -6.90 1.46
C LEU A 299 -22.56 -7.98 1.69
N GLU A 300 -23.38 -8.33 0.68
CA GLU A 300 -24.49 -9.28 0.85
C GLU A 300 -24.25 -10.72 0.31
N GLU A 301 -23.02 -11.08 -0.13
CA GLU A 301 -22.70 -12.46 -0.50
C GLU A 301 -21.73 -13.14 0.45
#